data_3efc449235ac67ee5ee7fb1c7903fb53
#
_entry.id   3efc449235ac67ee5ee7fb1c7903fb53
#
_cell.length_a   1.000
_cell.length_b   1.000
_cell.length_c   1.000
_cell.angle_alpha   90.00
_cell.angle_beta   90.00
_cell.angle_gamma   90.00
#
_symmetry.space_group_name_H-M   'P 1'
#
loop_
_entity.id
_entity.type
_entity.pdbx_description
1 polymer ?
#
loop_
_entity_poly.entity_id
_entity_poly.type
_entity_poly.pdbx_seq_one_letter_code
_entity_poly.pdbx_strand_id
1 'polypeptide(L)'
;MDEREPLVSQSTKEGSSDSSKSESIDDDGVVLAEEKLDHARWLLYISHMFNQFSEQAWQFCVALFLAAFTNNQSLILVTSYGLVTYSTVCFFGSSIGRYIDKSNRLAVARLFIGLENLAVLTATVMCYILLSRDKDTTMISGPLYDTKSVLLLVSIHLLGAVAMILDSGFLVAVERDWIVVMSVVASNIHKSKDSSTKEEEEDNTQKEWLSDTNVKMRQIDLSCKILAPAISGILLASLDDGTSENHGYNLRGATLMIGGVNATALIVEYICTAKIYHEIPELAMKSFGEIAEDKKKSEIKLDNNGREHKNGHTESTSKPKILVDLEVYFSQSICWAGFSLSLLYLNVALSFGNIMTVYLVWRGIGLEAIGLWRGVSSAMGLAGTFVYHILAQKLGLVDVGMISVTFEFLCLAICFGSLFVNDNDVFFIMLIAGVCFSRIGLWVFDISVTQLMQLHIPPPVRGLVGGVQSSMNAFFTVMIYVAGLFLSDPENFKIFASISFAGVTSAAIFYGIMVFARRRIFMPTKDDNNASSV
;
A
#
# COMPACT_ATOMS: atom_id res chain seq x y z
N MET A 1 -0.28 30.94 -16.27
CA MET A 1 -0.43 29.60 -16.86
C MET A 1 0.89 29.31 -17.54
N ASP A 2 1.83 28.65 -16.85
CA ASP A 2 3.08 28.22 -17.47
C ASP A 2 2.79 26.96 -18.26
N GLU A 3 2.88 27.04 -19.58
CA GLU A 3 2.91 25.88 -20.46
C GLU A 3 4.23 25.16 -20.22
N ARG A 4 4.17 24.02 -19.56
CA ARG A 4 5.34 23.17 -19.32
C ARG A 4 5.44 22.17 -20.45
N GLU A 5 6.53 22.26 -21.23
CA GLU A 5 6.86 21.27 -22.25
C GLU A 5 7.36 19.97 -21.60
N PRO A 6 6.98 18.79 -22.13
CA PRO A 6 7.50 17.48 -21.67
C PRO A 6 8.99 17.38 -21.93
N LEU A 7 9.70 16.59 -21.09
CA LEU A 7 11.13 16.36 -21.20
C LEU A 7 11.53 15.74 -22.56
N VAL A 8 10.62 15.10 -23.26
CA VAL A 8 10.88 14.28 -24.47
C VAL A 8 10.01 14.64 -25.66
N SER A 9 9.10 15.62 -25.58
CA SER A 9 8.21 15.95 -26.70
C SER A 9 8.62 17.23 -27.42
N GLN A 10 9.66 17.17 -28.27
CA GLN A 10 9.82 18.08 -29.39
C GLN A 10 9.95 17.28 -30.70
N SER A 11 8.89 16.71 -31.19
CA SER A 11 8.73 16.49 -32.63
C SER A 11 7.34 15.98 -32.96
N THR A 12 6.38 16.87 -33.08
CA THR A 12 5.28 16.80 -34.04
C THR A 12 4.54 18.13 -34.00
N LYS A 13 4.98 19.11 -34.77
CA LYS A 13 4.11 20.12 -35.36
C LYS A 13 4.23 20.04 -36.87
N GLU A 14 3.12 19.71 -37.48
CA GLU A 14 2.89 19.70 -38.91
C GLU A 14 3.24 21.04 -39.58
N GLY A 15 3.88 20.90 -40.71
CA GLY A 15 4.04 22.04 -41.62
C GLY A 15 4.90 21.68 -42.81
N SER A 16 4.28 21.19 -43.89
CA SER A 16 4.72 21.25 -45.29
C SER A 16 6.21 21.17 -45.63
N SER A 17 6.57 20.08 -46.29
CA SER A 17 7.59 19.96 -47.34
C SER A 17 8.85 20.82 -47.19
N ASP A 18 9.89 20.27 -46.57
CA ASP A 18 11.19 20.18 -47.26
C ASP A 18 12.14 19.23 -46.49
N SER A 19 12.84 18.43 -47.26
CA SER A 19 14.02 17.61 -47.02
C SER A 19 14.58 17.43 -45.60
N SER A 20 14.54 16.16 -45.13
CA SER A 20 15.61 15.49 -44.36
C SER A 20 16.52 16.37 -43.46
N LYS A 21 16.06 16.64 -42.25
CA LYS A 21 16.90 16.78 -41.07
C LYS A 21 16.25 15.97 -39.96
N SER A 22 16.76 14.78 -39.70
CA SER A 22 16.61 14.12 -38.40
C SER A 22 17.27 15.08 -37.38
N GLU A 23 16.48 15.83 -36.62
CA GLU A 23 16.96 16.52 -35.44
C GLU A 23 17.43 15.45 -34.46
N SER A 24 18.74 15.23 -34.45
CA SER A 24 19.42 14.55 -33.34
C SER A 24 19.12 15.38 -32.09
N ILE A 25 18.37 14.82 -31.14
CA ILE A 25 18.25 15.37 -29.79
C ILE A 25 19.70 15.51 -29.30
N ASP A 26 20.09 16.71 -28.90
CA ASP A 26 21.44 17.03 -28.44
C ASP A 26 21.78 16.06 -27.29
N ASP A 27 22.89 15.35 -27.35
CA ASP A 27 23.34 14.41 -26.30
C ASP A 27 23.30 15.06 -24.91
N ASP A 28 23.55 16.36 -24.82
CA ASP A 28 23.47 17.14 -23.59
C ASP A 28 22.02 17.22 -23.03
N GLY A 29 21.01 17.24 -23.87
CA GLY A 29 19.60 17.27 -23.46
C GLY A 29 19.13 15.93 -22.87
N VAL A 30 19.61 14.82 -23.41
CA VAL A 30 19.30 13.47 -22.91
C VAL A 30 19.99 13.23 -21.57
N VAL A 31 21.24 13.65 -21.41
CA VAL A 31 21.98 13.54 -20.14
C VAL A 31 21.28 14.36 -19.04
N LEU A 32 20.84 15.58 -19.36
CA LEU A 32 20.10 16.42 -18.40
C LEU A 32 18.74 15.82 -17.98
N ALA A 33 18.04 15.17 -18.90
CA ALA A 33 16.77 14.50 -18.60
C ALA A 33 16.96 13.31 -17.66
N GLU A 34 18.03 12.53 -17.87
CA GLU A 34 18.39 11.41 -16.99
C GLU A 34 18.76 11.89 -15.58
N GLU A 35 19.59 12.93 -15.47
CA GLU A 35 19.97 13.53 -14.18
C GLU A 35 18.73 14.02 -13.41
N LYS A 36 17.77 14.68 -14.07
CA LYS A 36 16.52 15.11 -13.47
C LYS A 36 15.66 13.94 -13.02
N LEU A 37 15.57 12.88 -13.81
CA LEU A 37 14.81 11.69 -13.45
C LEU A 37 15.41 10.98 -12.22
N ASP A 38 16.72 10.85 -12.17
CA ASP A 38 17.42 10.26 -11.03
C ASP A 38 17.26 11.12 -9.77
N HIS A 39 17.37 12.44 -9.89
CA HIS A 39 17.12 13.35 -8.78
C HIS A 39 15.66 13.26 -8.28
N ALA A 40 14.67 13.24 -9.19
CA ALA A 40 13.26 13.06 -8.83
C ALA A 40 13.03 11.70 -8.15
N ARG A 41 13.72 10.63 -8.58
CA ARG A 41 13.67 9.31 -7.95
C ARG A 41 14.22 9.34 -6.52
N TRP A 42 15.32 10.04 -6.27
CA TRP A 42 15.86 10.24 -4.92
C TRP A 42 14.91 11.05 -4.02
N LEU A 43 14.31 12.12 -4.55
CA LEU A 43 13.30 12.89 -3.82
C LEU A 43 12.07 12.05 -3.47
N LEU A 44 11.67 11.13 -4.37
CA LEU A 44 10.59 10.18 -4.13
C LEU A 44 10.93 9.26 -2.93
N TYR A 45 12.14 8.70 -2.89
CA TYR A 45 12.56 7.84 -1.77
C TYR A 45 12.62 8.60 -0.45
N ILE A 46 13.11 9.84 -0.45
CA ILE A 46 13.14 10.70 0.74
C ILE A 46 11.72 11.00 1.21
N SER A 47 10.83 11.44 0.32
CA SER A 47 9.43 11.72 0.64
C SER A 47 8.76 10.47 1.25
N HIS A 48 8.91 9.33 0.60
CA HIS A 48 8.33 8.06 1.05
C HIS A 48 8.89 7.60 2.41
N MET A 49 10.18 7.80 2.65
CA MET A 49 10.81 7.47 3.94
C MET A 49 10.21 8.30 5.08
N PHE A 50 10.03 9.60 4.89
CA PHE A 50 9.45 10.47 5.92
C PHE A 50 7.98 10.15 6.16
N ASN A 51 7.19 9.90 5.09
CA ASN A 51 5.81 9.46 5.18
C ASN A 51 5.71 8.14 5.97
N GLN A 52 6.41 7.10 5.56
CA GLN A 52 6.35 5.79 6.22
C GLN A 52 6.90 5.82 7.66
N PHE A 53 7.94 6.59 7.92
CA PHE A 53 8.48 6.71 9.28
C PHE A 53 7.50 7.41 10.21
N SER A 54 6.89 8.53 9.78
CA SER A 54 5.93 9.28 10.59
C SER A 54 4.67 8.48 10.85
N GLU A 55 4.15 7.77 9.84
CA GLU A 55 2.98 6.90 9.99
C GLU A 55 3.25 5.74 10.95
N GLN A 56 4.38 5.01 10.82
CA GLN A 56 4.71 3.91 11.73
C GLN A 56 4.96 4.40 13.16
N ALA A 57 5.57 5.58 13.33
CA ALA A 57 5.77 6.20 14.63
C ALA A 57 4.44 6.63 15.28
N TRP A 58 3.51 7.21 14.49
CA TRP A 58 2.17 7.56 14.95
C TRP A 58 1.39 6.31 15.37
N GLN A 59 1.33 5.28 14.53
CA GLN A 59 0.61 4.03 14.83
C GLN A 59 1.12 3.35 16.11
N PHE A 60 2.43 3.37 16.33
CA PHE A 60 3.03 2.86 17.57
C PHE A 60 2.63 3.71 18.78
N CYS A 61 2.76 5.03 18.70
CA CYS A 61 2.51 5.92 19.83
C CYS A 61 1.03 6.04 20.19
N VAL A 62 0.12 6.12 19.21
CA VAL A 62 -1.33 6.19 19.48
C VAL A 62 -1.82 4.95 20.22
N ALA A 63 -1.31 3.77 19.86
CA ALA A 63 -1.63 2.53 20.58
C ALA A 63 -1.21 2.61 22.06
N LEU A 64 -0.01 3.14 22.34
CA LEU A 64 0.47 3.36 23.71
C LEU A 64 -0.37 4.40 24.47
N PHE A 65 -0.75 5.51 23.82
CA PHE A 65 -1.57 6.54 24.44
C PHE A 65 -2.96 6.02 24.81
N LEU A 66 -3.60 5.27 23.91
CA LEU A 66 -4.91 4.67 24.16
C LEU A 66 -4.86 3.56 25.23
N ALA A 67 -3.80 2.74 25.24
CA ALA A 67 -3.61 1.72 26.27
C ALA A 67 -3.36 2.36 27.65
N ALA A 68 -2.52 3.39 27.71
CA ALA A 68 -2.22 4.10 28.96
C ALA A 68 -3.44 4.80 29.58
N PHE A 69 -4.38 5.28 28.75
CA PHE A 69 -5.63 5.85 29.23
C PHE A 69 -6.49 4.84 30.01
N THR A 70 -6.43 3.56 29.66
CA THR A 70 -7.08 2.47 30.40
C THR A 70 -6.20 1.84 31.49
N ASN A 71 -5.10 2.49 31.88
CA ASN A 71 -4.06 1.94 32.77
C ASN A 71 -3.56 0.55 32.33
N ASN A 72 -3.47 0.31 31.03
CA ASN A 72 -3.10 -0.96 30.40
C ASN A 72 -4.00 -2.16 30.79
N GLN A 73 -5.21 -1.91 31.30
CA GLN A 73 -6.15 -2.96 31.71
C GLN A 73 -7.06 -3.42 30.58
N SER A 74 -7.15 -2.64 29.49
CA SER A 74 -8.03 -2.98 28.35
C SER A 74 -7.45 -2.52 27.02
N LEU A 75 -7.45 -3.42 26.06
CA LEU A 75 -7.05 -3.14 24.67
C LEU A 75 -8.24 -2.66 23.81
N ILE A 76 -9.42 -2.47 24.39
CA ILE A 76 -10.63 -2.14 23.64
C ILE A 76 -10.49 -0.84 22.83
N LEU A 77 -9.83 0.18 23.38
CA LEU A 77 -9.60 1.46 22.70
C LEU A 77 -8.61 1.31 21.52
N VAL A 78 -7.57 0.49 21.69
CA VAL A 78 -6.60 0.21 20.62
C VAL A 78 -7.26 -0.59 19.50
N THR A 79 -8.05 -1.61 19.85
CA THR A 79 -8.77 -2.45 18.89
C THR A 79 -9.85 -1.66 18.15
N SER A 80 -10.63 -0.81 18.87
CA SER A 80 -11.64 0.04 18.26
C SER A 80 -11.03 1.09 17.33
N TYR A 81 -9.85 1.64 17.67
CA TYR A 81 -9.11 2.55 16.79
C TYR A 81 -8.75 1.85 15.48
N GLY A 82 -8.13 0.67 15.52
CA GLY A 82 -7.82 -0.12 14.33
C GLY A 82 -9.08 -0.47 13.52
N LEU A 83 -10.16 -0.87 14.19
CA LEU A 83 -11.43 -1.19 13.52
C LEU A 83 -12.00 0.03 12.77
N VAL A 84 -12.02 1.22 13.39
CA VAL A 84 -12.55 2.44 12.77
C VAL A 84 -11.68 2.89 11.61
N THR A 85 -10.35 2.91 11.77
CA THR A 85 -9.41 3.35 10.73
C THR A 85 -9.47 2.45 9.49
N TYR A 86 -9.35 1.13 9.64
CA TYR A 86 -9.43 0.20 8.51
C TYR A 86 -10.82 0.11 7.89
N SER A 87 -11.90 0.26 8.69
CA SER A 87 -13.26 0.35 8.12
C SER A 87 -13.42 1.56 7.22
N THR A 88 -12.81 2.69 7.56
CA THR A 88 -12.84 3.90 6.72
C THR A 88 -12.16 3.67 5.37
N VAL A 89 -11.00 3.02 5.35
CA VAL A 89 -10.33 2.64 4.08
C VAL A 89 -11.19 1.64 3.30
N CYS A 90 -11.79 0.65 3.97
CA CYS A 90 -12.66 -0.33 3.34
C CYS A 90 -13.82 0.32 2.58
N PHE A 91 -14.52 1.28 3.20
CA PHE A 91 -15.70 1.90 2.60
C PHE A 91 -15.38 3.02 1.61
N PHE A 92 -14.31 3.78 1.82
CA PHE A 92 -14.03 4.98 1.05
C PHE A 92 -12.85 4.87 0.08
N GLY A 93 -12.06 3.80 0.12
CA GLY A 93 -10.85 3.65 -0.71
C GLY A 93 -11.14 3.76 -2.20
N SER A 94 -12.21 3.12 -2.72
CA SER A 94 -12.61 3.25 -4.12
C SER A 94 -13.01 4.68 -4.51
N SER A 95 -13.62 5.43 -3.57
CA SER A 95 -14.01 6.83 -3.80
C SER A 95 -12.79 7.75 -3.88
N ILE A 96 -11.81 7.53 -3.02
CA ILE A 96 -10.51 8.22 -3.06
C ILE A 96 -9.79 7.88 -4.37
N GLY A 97 -9.78 6.62 -4.79
CA GLY A 97 -9.17 6.21 -6.06
C GLY A 97 -9.77 6.94 -7.27
N ARG A 98 -11.10 7.04 -7.34
CA ARG A 98 -11.78 7.84 -8.37
C ARG A 98 -11.45 9.33 -8.31
N TYR A 99 -11.28 9.87 -7.10
CA TYR A 99 -10.88 11.26 -6.92
C TYR A 99 -9.47 11.50 -7.46
N ILE A 100 -8.54 10.56 -7.21
CA ILE A 100 -7.18 10.57 -7.76
C ILE A 100 -7.22 10.59 -9.29
N ASP A 101 -8.01 9.71 -9.92
CA ASP A 101 -8.09 9.63 -11.40
C ASP A 101 -8.61 10.92 -12.05
N LYS A 102 -9.52 11.62 -11.37
CA LYS A 102 -10.18 12.83 -11.91
C LYS A 102 -9.48 14.15 -11.60
N SER A 103 -8.49 14.15 -10.72
CA SER A 103 -7.90 15.37 -10.17
C SER A 103 -6.46 15.58 -10.63
N ASN A 104 -5.96 16.80 -10.55
CA ASN A 104 -4.55 17.11 -10.82
C ASN A 104 -3.65 16.39 -9.79
N ARG A 105 -2.59 15.74 -10.28
CA ARG A 105 -1.67 14.93 -9.48
C ARG A 105 -1.05 15.68 -8.30
N LEU A 106 -0.52 16.89 -8.55
CA LEU A 106 0.10 17.69 -7.49
C LEU A 106 -0.92 18.20 -6.48
N ALA A 107 -2.11 18.62 -6.96
CA ALA A 107 -3.16 19.12 -6.07
C ALA A 107 -3.65 18.01 -5.12
N VAL A 108 -3.81 16.79 -5.63
CA VAL A 108 -4.19 15.61 -4.82
C VAL A 108 -3.11 15.28 -3.79
N ALA A 109 -1.85 15.18 -4.22
CA ALA A 109 -0.74 14.87 -3.32
C ALA A 109 -0.63 15.89 -2.18
N ARG A 110 -0.65 17.18 -2.50
CA ARG A 110 -0.61 18.26 -1.49
C ARG A 110 -1.81 18.26 -0.56
N LEU A 111 -3.00 18.00 -1.09
CA LEU A 111 -4.22 17.90 -0.28
C LEU A 111 -4.13 16.75 0.72
N PHE A 112 -3.69 15.57 0.25
CA PHE A 112 -3.59 14.40 1.11
C PHE A 112 -2.51 14.56 2.16
N ILE A 113 -1.28 14.94 1.80
CA ILE A 113 -0.20 15.23 2.76
C ILE A 113 -0.64 16.28 3.79
N GLY A 114 -1.25 17.40 3.33
CA GLY A 114 -1.64 18.49 4.22
C GLY A 114 -2.73 18.09 5.21
N LEU A 115 -3.81 17.45 4.75
CA LEU A 115 -4.93 17.06 5.61
C LEU A 115 -4.59 15.89 6.51
N GLU A 116 -3.82 14.90 6.04
CA GLU A 116 -3.33 13.77 6.82
C GLU A 116 -2.51 14.25 8.02
N ASN A 117 -1.43 14.99 7.76
CA ASN A 117 -0.56 15.51 8.82
C ASN A 117 -1.29 16.47 9.75
N LEU A 118 -2.24 17.29 9.25
CA LEU A 118 -3.08 18.13 10.10
C LEU A 118 -3.97 17.29 11.02
N ALA A 119 -4.55 16.20 10.53
CA ALA A 119 -5.36 15.29 11.33
C ALA A 119 -4.51 14.62 12.42
N VAL A 120 -3.31 14.12 12.08
CA VAL A 120 -2.38 13.51 13.05
C VAL A 120 -1.92 14.54 14.10
N LEU A 121 -1.53 15.75 13.70
CA LEU A 121 -1.13 16.81 14.62
C LEU A 121 -2.28 17.18 15.57
N THR A 122 -3.50 17.29 15.06
CA THR A 122 -4.68 17.59 15.89
C THR A 122 -4.97 16.44 16.86
N ALA A 123 -4.91 15.18 16.38
CA ALA A 123 -5.07 14.00 17.24
C ALA A 123 -3.98 13.93 18.33
N THR A 124 -2.76 14.30 18.00
CA THR A 124 -1.63 14.39 18.95
C THR A 124 -1.90 15.40 20.05
N VAL A 125 -2.42 16.60 19.73
CA VAL A 125 -2.84 17.60 20.71
C VAL A 125 -3.97 17.06 21.59
N MET A 126 -4.94 16.36 21.01
CA MET A 126 -6.03 15.75 21.79
C MET A 126 -5.52 14.64 22.72
N CYS A 127 -4.56 13.82 22.28
CA CYS A 127 -3.88 12.85 23.15
C CYS A 127 -3.15 13.55 24.31
N TYR A 128 -2.44 14.67 24.03
CA TYR A 128 -1.78 15.46 25.07
C TYR A 128 -2.78 15.98 26.11
N ILE A 129 -3.90 16.55 25.68
CA ILE A 129 -4.97 17.02 26.56
C ILE A 129 -5.54 15.86 27.38
N LEU A 130 -5.82 14.72 26.74
CA LEU A 130 -6.38 13.54 27.40
C LEU A 130 -5.45 13.00 28.49
N LEU A 131 -4.14 12.89 28.21
CA LEU A 131 -3.12 12.41 29.14
C LEU A 131 -2.75 13.44 30.23
N SER A 132 -3.10 14.72 30.03
CA SER A 132 -2.85 15.81 31.00
C SER A 132 -3.98 15.99 32.02
N ARG A 133 -5.10 15.29 31.87
CA ARG A 133 -6.22 15.35 32.82
C ARG A 133 -5.88 14.59 34.10
N ASP A 134 -6.31 15.09 35.23
CA ASP A 134 -6.10 14.45 36.53
C ASP A 134 -6.69 13.04 36.58
N LYS A 135 -5.89 12.10 37.07
CA LYS A 135 -6.26 10.67 37.12
C LYS A 135 -7.48 10.42 38.01
N ASP A 136 -7.74 11.29 39.01
CA ASP A 136 -8.90 11.18 39.89
C ASP A 136 -10.25 11.38 39.18
N THR A 137 -10.25 12.12 38.07
CA THR A 137 -11.44 12.32 37.22
C THR A 137 -11.56 11.32 36.06
N THR A 138 -10.50 10.57 35.79
CA THR A 138 -10.43 9.63 34.66
C THR A 138 -10.48 8.17 35.10
N MET A 139 -10.37 7.88 36.41
CA MET A 139 -10.50 6.52 36.92
C MET A 139 -11.90 5.98 36.65
N ILE A 140 -11.95 4.97 35.81
CA ILE A 140 -13.15 4.16 35.51
C ILE A 140 -13.48 3.33 36.75
N SER A 141 -14.17 3.97 37.69
CA SER A 141 -14.86 3.26 38.77
C SER A 141 -16.36 3.22 38.46
N GLY A 142 -16.72 2.74 37.24
CA GLY A 142 -18.12 2.66 36.83
C GLY A 142 -18.31 2.81 35.31
N PRO A 143 -19.52 2.54 34.78
CA PRO A 143 -19.81 2.45 33.35
C PRO A 143 -19.88 3.80 32.59
N LEU A 144 -19.47 4.92 33.18
CA LEU A 144 -19.63 6.26 32.58
C LEU A 144 -18.31 7.00 32.57
N TYR A 145 -17.65 7.02 31.40
CA TYR A 145 -16.59 7.97 31.08
C TYR A 145 -17.11 9.42 31.24
N ASP A 146 -16.28 10.32 31.78
CA ASP A 146 -16.58 11.75 31.69
C ASP A 146 -16.78 12.15 30.23
N THR A 147 -17.86 12.89 29.95
CA THR A 147 -18.28 13.30 28.59
C THR A 147 -17.15 13.94 27.77
N LYS A 148 -16.28 14.72 28.45
CA LYS A 148 -15.13 15.36 27.76
C LYS A 148 -14.09 14.35 27.31
N SER A 149 -13.79 13.34 28.12
CA SER A 149 -12.87 12.26 27.76
C SER A 149 -13.42 11.40 26.61
N VAL A 150 -14.72 11.09 26.64
CA VAL A 150 -15.39 10.39 25.54
C VAL A 150 -15.30 11.20 24.24
N LEU A 151 -15.56 12.52 24.30
CA LEU A 151 -15.49 13.39 23.12
C LEU A 151 -14.07 13.43 22.55
N LEU A 152 -13.05 13.53 23.39
CA LEU A 152 -11.65 13.48 22.95
C LEU A 152 -11.30 12.13 22.31
N LEU A 153 -11.71 11.01 22.93
CA LEU A 153 -11.48 9.67 22.38
C LEU A 153 -12.15 9.48 21.01
N VAL A 154 -13.42 9.85 20.89
CA VAL A 154 -14.15 9.79 19.62
C VAL A 154 -13.44 10.66 18.56
N SER A 155 -12.99 11.86 18.93
CA SER A 155 -12.29 12.76 18.02
C SER A 155 -10.94 12.16 17.58
N ILE A 156 -10.18 11.53 18.47
CA ILE A 156 -8.91 10.84 18.13
C ILE A 156 -9.18 9.69 17.13
N HIS A 157 -10.24 8.89 17.34
CA HIS A 157 -10.61 7.82 16.41
C HIS A 157 -11.01 8.35 15.04
N LEU A 158 -11.80 9.42 14.98
CA LEU A 158 -12.22 10.04 13.70
C LEU A 158 -11.05 10.68 12.97
N LEU A 159 -10.18 11.40 13.67
CA LEU A 159 -8.98 11.99 13.07
C LEU A 159 -8.00 10.93 12.57
N GLY A 160 -7.82 9.84 13.33
CA GLY A 160 -7.03 8.69 12.88
C GLY A 160 -7.62 8.03 11.64
N ALA A 161 -8.96 7.94 11.55
CA ALA A 161 -9.63 7.42 10.36
C ALA A 161 -9.43 8.32 9.14
N VAL A 162 -9.48 9.65 9.32
CA VAL A 162 -9.18 10.61 8.26
C VAL A 162 -7.72 10.52 7.83
N ALA A 163 -6.79 10.44 8.76
CA ALA A 163 -5.37 10.28 8.45
C ALA A 163 -5.11 9.00 7.64
N MET A 164 -5.61 7.85 8.10
CA MET A 164 -5.41 6.55 7.44
C MET A 164 -5.96 6.52 6.01
N ILE A 165 -7.13 7.11 5.74
CA ILE A 165 -7.69 7.11 4.38
C ILE A 165 -6.91 8.04 3.45
N LEU A 166 -6.39 9.16 3.96
CA LEU A 166 -5.58 10.10 3.18
C LEU A 166 -4.19 9.55 2.88
N ASP A 167 -3.54 8.90 3.86
CA ASP A 167 -2.29 8.15 3.67
C ASP A 167 -2.45 7.05 2.62
N SER A 168 -3.48 6.19 2.77
CA SER A 168 -3.80 5.17 1.76
C SER A 168 -4.02 5.77 0.36
N GLY A 169 -4.69 6.91 0.28
CA GLY A 169 -4.90 7.64 -0.97
C GLY A 169 -3.60 8.20 -1.55
N PHE A 170 -2.73 8.75 -0.72
CA PHE A 170 -1.41 9.26 -1.13
C PHE A 170 -0.54 8.13 -1.69
N LEU A 171 -0.48 6.98 -1.00
CA LEU A 171 0.25 5.80 -1.48
C LEU A 171 -0.30 5.30 -2.82
N VAL A 172 -1.63 5.25 -3.00
CA VAL A 172 -2.23 4.89 -4.29
C VAL A 172 -1.83 5.88 -5.39
N ALA A 173 -1.85 7.19 -5.12
CA ALA A 173 -1.46 8.21 -6.09
C ALA A 173 0.02 8.07 -6.49
N VAL A 174 0.91 7.86 -5.53
CA VAL A 174 2.35 7.76 -5.77
C VAL A 174 2.72 6.42 -6.40
N GLU A 175 2.39 5.31 -5.76
CA GLU A 175 2.82 3.98 -6.20
C GLU A 175 2.13 3.50 -7.48
N ARG A 176 0.86 3.87 -7.69
CA ARG A 176 0.08 3.36 -8.82
C ARG A 176 0.06 4.30 -10.02
N ASP A 177 0.35 5.59 -9.85
CA ASP A 177 0.28 6.59 -10.93
C ASP A 177 1.64 7.30 -11.16
N TRP A 178 2.22 7.97 -10.16
CA TRP A 178 3.46 8.73 -10.36
C TRP A 178 4.64 7.86 -10.77
N ILE A 179 4.91 6.77 -10.05
CA ILE A 179 6.01 5.86 -10.34
C ILE A 179 5.88 5.28 -11.76
N VAL A 180 4.66 4.98 -12.19
CA VAL A 180 4.42 4.45 -13.53
C VAL A 180 4.68 5.50 -14.62
N VAL A 181 4.30 6.76 -14.39
CA VAL A 181 4.63 7.85 -15.33
C VAL A 181 6.15 8.03 -15.42
N MET A 182 6.85 8.07 -14.29
CA MET A 182 8.31 8.18 -14.24
C MET A 182 9.01 7.02 -14.95
N SER A 183 8.47 5.80 -14.88
CA SER A 183 9.05 4.64 -15.58
C SER A 183 8.91 4.74 -17.10
N VAL A 184 7.81 5.33 -17.58
CA VAL A 184 7.65 5.63 -19.02
C VAL A 184 8.65 6.69 -19.47
N VAL A 185 8.89 7.72 -18.65
CA VAL A 185 9.92 8.73 -18.93
C VAL A 185 11.31 8.08 -19.02
N ALA A 186 11.63 7.16 -18.10
CA ALA A 186 12.89 6.40 -18.15
C ALA A 186 13.07 5.63 -19.46
N SER A 187 12.01 4.94 -19.91
CA SER A 187 12.00 4.21 -21.18
C SER A 187 12.20 5.14 -22.38
N ASN A 188 11.53 6.30 -22.38
CA ASN A 188 11.65 7.29 -23.46
C ASN A 188 13.06 7.91 -23.54
N ILE A 189 13.69 8.19 -22.40
CA ILE A 189 15.09 8.67 -22.33
C ILE A 189 16.03 7.63 -22.93
N HIS A 190 15.86 6.35 -22.59
CA HIS A 190 16.67 5.27 -23.12
C HIS A 190 16.55 5.15 -24.65
N LYS A 191 15.31 5.24 -25.18
CA LYS A 191 15.03 5.25 -26.62
C LYS A 191 15.70 6.41 -27.33
N SER A 192 15.79 7.56 -26.71
CA SER A 192 16.43 8.74 -27.29
C SER A 192 17.95 8.60 -27.37
N LYS A 193 18.57 7.77 -26.51
CA LYS A 193 20.01 7.44 -26.56
C LYS A 193 20.36 6.48 -27.70
N ASP A 194 19.50 5.53 -27.99
CA ASP A 194 19.72 4.54 -29.05
C ASP A 194 18.46 4.43 -29.94
N SER A 195 18.48 5.17 -31.04
CA SER A 195 17.39 5.19 -32.02
C SER A 195 17.19 3.85 -32.75
N SER A 196 18.05 2.86 -32.53
CA SER A 196 17.91 1.50 -33.04
C SER A 196 17.17 0.55 -32.10
N THR A 197 16.74 1.04 -30.92
CA THR A 197 16.12 0.26 -29.84
C THR A 197 14.79 -0.34 -30.33
N LYS A 198 14.64 -1.64 -30.15
CA LYS A 198 13.40 -2.35 -30.48
C LYS A 198 12.35 -2.15 -29.38
N GLU A 199 11.07 -2.24 -29.72
CA GLU A 199 9.95 -2.14 -28.74
C GLU A 199 10.10 -3.10 -27.54
N GLU A 200 10.74 -4.27 -27.73
CA GLU A 200 11.02 -5.22 -26.64
C GLU A 200 12.04 -4.69 -25.63
N GLU A 201 13.02 -3.88 -26.06
CA GLU A 201 14.02 -3.28 -25.18
C GLU A 201 13.43 -2.11 -24.39
N GLU A 202 12.51 -1.34 -24.97
CA GLU A 202 11.76 -0.28 -24.28
C GLU A 202 10.91 -0.85 -23.14
N ASP A 203 10.17 -1.93 -23.41
CA ASP A 203 9.34 -2.60 -22.41
C ASP A 203 10.19 -3.21 -21.28
N ASN A 204 11.38 -3.72 -21.60
CA ASN A 204 12.32 -4.24 -20.62
C ASN A 204 12.91 -3.13 -19.73
N THR A 205 13.29 -1.99 -20.30
CA THR A 205 13.81 -0.82 -19.55
C THR A 205 12.76 -0.28 -18.57
N GLN A 206 11.52 -0.14 -19.01
CA GLN A 206 10.41 0.27 -18.13
C GLN A 206 10.21 -0.72 -16.98
N LYS A 207 10.19 -2.03 -17.28
CA LYS A 207 10.01 -3.10 -16.28
C LYS A 207 11.14 -3.11 -15.26
N GLU A 208 12.38 -2.95 -15.70
CA GLU A 208 13.56 -2.91 -14.83
C GLU A 208 13.52 -1.70 -13.90
N TRP A 209 13.24 -0.50 -14.45
CA TRP A 209 13.12 0.72 -13.66
C TRP A 209 12.02 0.62 -12.59
N LEU A 210 10.85 0.06 -12.95
CA LEU A 210 9.75 -0.21 -12.01
C LEU A 210 10.17 -1.22 -10.94
N SER A 211 10.83 -2.30 -11.34
CA SER A 211 11.32 -3.34 -10.42
C SER A 211 12.24 -2.74 -9.36
N ASP A 212 13.24 -1.99 -9.77
CA ASP A 212 14.22 -1.36 -8.88
C ASP A 212 13.55 -0.35 -7.95
N THR A 213 12.65 0.46 -8.47
CA THR A 213 11.92 1.46 -7.68
C THR A 213 11.02 0.80 -6.65
N ASN A 214 10.24 -0.22 -7.04
CA ASN A 214 9.35 -0.96 -6.13
C ASN A 214 10.15 -1.68 -5.03
N VAL A 215 11.29 -2.29 -5.37
CA VAL A 215 12.19 -2.92 -4.39
C VAL A 215 12.67 -1.89 -3.37
N LYS A 216 13.14 -0.73 -3.82
CA LYS A 216 13.62 0.35 -2.92
C LYS A 216 12.50 0.89 -2.03
N MET A 217 11.32 1.16 -2.59
CA MET A 217 10.16 1.60 -1.82
C MET A 217 9.80 0.58 -0.74
N ARG A 218 9.78 -0.71 -1.07
CA ARG A 218 9.48 -1.77 -0.12
C ARG A 218 10.58 -1.96 0.94
N GLN A 219 11.86 -1.75 0.58
CA GLN A 219 12.96 -1.73 1.55
C GLN A 219 12.80 -0.58 2.56
N ILE A 220 12.36 0.60 2.10
CA ILE A 220 12.07 1.75 2.97
C ILE A 220 10.92 1.40 3.92
N ASP A 221 9.79 0.87 3.41
CA ASP A 221 8.65 0.46 4.24
C ASP A 221 9.04 -0.49 5.35
N LEU A 222 9.78 -1.55 5.01
CA LEU A 222 10.21 -2.57 5.97
C LEU A 222 11.19 -2.01 6.99
N SER A 223 12.09 -1.13 6.56
CA SER A 223 13.04 -0.45 7.46
C SER A 223 12.30 0.47 8.42
N CYS A 224 11.32 1.26 7.95
CA CYS A 224 10.52 2.14 8.78
C CYS A 224 9.66 1.36 9.78
N LYS A 225 9.08 0.21 9.39
CA LYS A 225 8.32 -0.67 10.31
C LYS A 225 9.15 -1.20 11.48
N ILE A 226 10.46 -1.33 11.30
CA ILE A 226 11.40 -1.76 12.35
C ILE A 226 11.89 -0.55 13.15
N LEU A 227 12.39 0.47 12.44
CA LEU A 227 13.12 1.59 13.04
C LEU A 227 12.19 2.60 13.75
N ALA A 228 11.01 2.87 13.20
CA ALA A 228 10.14 3.90 13.77
C ALA A 228 9.63 3.52 15.17
N PRO A 229 9.11 2.31 15.45
CA PRO A 229 8.77 1.91 16.81
C PRO A 229 9.99 1.85 17.74
N ALA A 230 11.15 1.38 17.26
CA ALA A 230 12.36 1.27 18.06
C ALA A 230 12.89 2.65 18.47
N ILE A 231 13.02 3.56 17.51
CA ILE A 231 13.47 4.94 17.76
C ILE A 231 12.47 5.67 18.65
N SER A 232 11.17 5.55 18.38
CA SER A 232 10.12 6.13 19.21
C SER A 232 10.18 5.61 20.65
N GLY A 233 10.39 4.32 20.85
CA GLY A 233 10.51 3.71 22.17
C GLY A 233 11.75 4.20 22.95
N ILE A 234 12.91 4.33 22.28
CA ILE A 234 14.14 4.88 22.89
C ILE A 234 13.96 6.34 23.26
N LEU A 235 13.36 7.14 22.39
CA LEU A 235 13.08 8.55 22.66
C LEU A 235 12.09 8.71 23.82
N LEU A 236 11.05 7.87 23.87
CA LEU A 236 10.11 7.82 25.00
C LEU A 236 10.81 7.53 26.33
N ALA A 237 11.70 6.54 26.34
CA ALA A 237 12.47 6.18 27.52
C ALA A 237 13.42 7.32 27.97
N SER A 238 13.98 8.07 27.01
CA SER A 238 14.87 9.21 27.32
C SER A 238 14.14 10.44 27.87
N LEU A 239 12.83 10.55 27.66
CA LEU A 239 11.98 11.65 28.18
C LEU A 239 11.41 11.33 29.56
N ASP A 240 11.68 10.16 30.13
CA ASP A 240 11.26 9.79 31.46
C ASP A 240 12.14 10.53 32.49
N ASP A 241 11.53 11.48 33.24
CA ASP A 241 12.17 12.29 34.26
C ASP A 241 12.18 11.63 35.64
N GLY A 242 11.79 10.36 35.75
CA GLY A 242 11.76 9.59 36.99
C GLY A 242 10.73 10.07 38.03
N THR A 243 9.90 11.06 37.69
CA THR A 243 8.90 11.64 38.60
C THR A 243 7.57 10.91 38.60
N SER A 244 7.42 9.88 37.71
CA SER A 244 6.19 9.08 37.58
C SER A 244 6.21 7.94 38.59
N GLU A 245 5.40 7.99 39.63
CA GLU A 245 5.24 6.94 40.67
C GLU A 245 4.82 5.55 40.16
N ASN A 246 4.52 5.41 38.90
CA ASN A 246 4.17 4.16 38.22
C ASN A 246 5.05 3.99 36.99
N HIS A 247 6.25 3.43 37.09
CA HIS A 247 7.09 2.92 35.97
C HIS A 247 6.58 3.29 34.54
N GLY A 248 6.14 4.52 34.33
CA GLY A 248 5.44 4.97 33.15
C GLY A 248 6.25 6.04 32.44
N TYR A 249 6.54 5.80 31.18
CA TYR A 249 7.11 6.76 30.25
C TYR A 249 6.41 8.13 30.35
N ASN A 250 7.14 9.22 30.19
CA ASN A 250 6.55 10.56 30.05
C ASN A 250 5.75 10.65 28.73
N LEU A 251 4.52 10.13 28.75
CA LEU A 251 3.66 10.07 27.56
C LEU A 251 3.25 11.46 27.05
N ARG A 252 3.30 12.51 27.90
CA ARG A 252 3.07 13.90 27.46
C ARG A 252 4.23 14.39 26.59
N GLY A 253 5.48 14.12 27.00
CA GLY A 253 6.65 14.41 26.17
C GLY A 253 6.61 13.66 24.85
N ALA A 254 6.10 12.42 24.86
CA ALA A 254 5.90 11.61 23.67
C ALA A 254 4.95 12.23 22.65
N THR A 255 3.84 12.85 23.10
CA THR A 255 2.92 13.51 22.16
C THR A 255 3.59 14.70 21.46
N LEU A 256 4.40 15.48 22.18
CA LEU A 256 5.15 16.59 21.57
C LEU A 256 6.20 16.09 20.57
N MET A 257 6.89 15.00 20.90
CA MET A 257 7.87 14.38 20.02
C MET A 257 7.21 13.90 18.71
N ILE A 258 6.10 13.16 18.80
CA ILE A 258 5.42 12.65 17.60
C ILE A 258 4.83 13.79 16.77
N GLY A 259 4.34 14.86 17.41
CA GLY A 259 3.94 16.08 16.72
C GLY A 259 5.09 16.71 15.94
N GLY A 260 6.30 16.76 16.52
CA GLY A 260 7.51 17.23 15.83
C GLY A 260 7.91 16.35 14.64
N VAL A 261 7.85 15.02 14.78
CA VAL A 261 8.11 14.08 13.68
C VAL A 261 7.16 14.31 12.53
N ASN A 262 5.84 14.38 12.79
CA ASN A 262 4.84 14.62 11.74
C ASN A 262 4.97 16.01 11.10
N ALA A 263 5.26 17.06 11.88
CA ALA A 263 5.51 18.40 11.33
C ALA A 263 6.74 18.42 10.40
N THR A 264 7.78 17.67 10.73
CA THR A 264 8.97 17.54 9.89
C THR A 264 8.65 16.76 8.62
N ALA A 265 7.92 15.65 8.72
CA ALA A 265 7.47 14.85 7.59
C ALA A 265 6.63 15.70 6.63
N LEU A 266 5.63 16.43 7.11
CA LEU A 266 4.81 17.35 6.32
C LEU A 266 5.67 18.30 5.46
N ILE A 267 6.68 18.94 6.07
CA ILE A 267 7.53 19.90 5.35
C ILE A 267 8.34 19.21 4.26
N VAL A 268 8.98 18.08 4.59
CA VAL A 268 9.82 17.34 3.64
C VAL A 268 8.98 16.79 2.49
N GLU A 269 7.88 16.13 2.78
CA GLU A 269 6.98 15.56 1.77
C GLU A 269 6.42 16.63 0.83
N TYR A 270 5.98 17.76 1.40
CA TYR A 270 5.42 18.87 0.61
C TYR A 270 6.45 19.48 -0.35
N ILE A 271 7.71 19.62 0.09
CA ILE A 271 8.80 20.14 -0.73
C ILE A 271 9.21 19.11 -1.79
N CYS A 272 9.40 17.84 -1.40
CA CYS A 272 9.82 16.78 -2.32
C CYS A 272 8.79 16.55 -3.43
N THR A 273 7.52 16.40 -3.09
CA THR A 273 6.45 16.21 -4.09
C THR A 273 6.33 17.39 -5.06
N ALA A 274 6.51 18.63 -4.56
CA ALA A 274 6.52 19.79 -5.44
C ALA A 274 7.70 19.76 -6.42
N LYS A 275 8.91 19.43 -5.95
CA LYS A 275 10.11 19.35 -6.81
C LYS A 275 9.99 18.25 -7.85
N ILE A 276 9.57 17.03 -7.45
CA ILE A 276 9.35 15.91 -8.39
C ILE A 276 8.40 16.34 -9.52
N TYR A 277 7.28 16.96 -9.17
CA TYR A 277 6.30 17.41 -10.16
C TYR A 277 6.85 18.50 -11.09
N HIS A 278 7.77 19.33 -10.61
CA HIS A 278 8.43 20.35 -11.45
C HIS A 278 9.52 19.78 -12.34
N GLU A 279 10.23 18.75 -11.89
CA GLU A 279 11.32 18.11 -12.65
C GLU A 279 10.81 17.16 -13.71
N ILE A 280 9.63 16.56 -13.52
CA ILE A 280 8.99 15.61 -14.45
C ILE A 280 7.71 16.23 -15.02
N PRO A 281 7.79 16.98 -16.14
CA PRO A 281 6.63 17.65 -16.76
C PRO A 281 5.51 16.69 -17.17
N GLU A 282 5.82 15.43 -17.47
CA GLU A 282 4.88 14.38 -17.83
C GLU A 282 3.87 14.10 -16.70
N LEU A 283 4.24 14.37 -15.45
CA LEU A 283 3.29 14.31 -14.33
C LEU A 283 2.18 15.36 -14.42
N ALA A 284 2.42 16.47 -15.11
CA ALA A 284 1.40 17.49 -15.36
C ALA A 284 0.43 17.08 -16.48
N MET A 285 0.87 16.20 -17.38
CA MET A 285 0.06 15.70 -18.49
C MET A 285 -0.83 14.55 -18.01
N LYS A 286 -1.95 14.89 -17.42
CA LYS A 286 -2.99 13.88 -17.19
C LYS A 286 -3.91 13.96 -18.41
N SER A 287 -3.99 12.90 -19.21
CA SER A 287 -4.94 12.81 -20.32
C SER A 287 -6.36 12.78 -19.73
N PHE A 288 -6.89 13.97 -19.45
CA PHE A 288 -8.27 14.14 -19.08
C PHE A 288 -9.13 13.80 -20.30
N GLY A 289 -9.65 12.57 -20.32
CA GLY A 289 -10.91 12.35 -21.02
C GLY A 289 -10.95 12.42 -22.53
N GLU A 290 -9.84 12.55 -23.27
CA GLU A 290 -9.89 12.46 -24.74
C GLU A 290 -10.42 11.09 -25.20
N ILE A 291 -10.14 10.02 -24.46
CA ILE A 291 -10.66 8.68 -24.79
C ILE A 291 -12.17 8.55 -24.47
N ALA A 292 -12.69 9.27 -23.48
CA ALA A 292 -14.13 9.26 -23.18
C ALA A 292 -14.93 10.15 -24.15
N GLU A 293 -14.35 11.24 -24.63
CA GLU A 293 -14.96 12.08 -25.67
C GLU A 293 -14.86 11.46 -27.06
N ASP A 294 -13.77 10.79 -27.41
CA ASP A 294 -13.64 10.10 -28.69
C ASP A 294 -14.51 8.83 -28.77
N LYS A 295 -14.69 8.08 -27.65
CA LYS A 295 -15.72 7.03 -27.60
C LYS A 295 -17.13 7.62 -27.73
N LYS A 296 -17.43 8.71 -27.05
CA LYS A 296 -18.72 9.39 -27.17
C LYS A 296 -18.93 10.01 -28.55
N LYS A 297 -17.87 10.53 -29.18
CA LYS A 297 -17.90 11.05 -30.57
C LYS A 297 -17.95 9.92 -31.60
N SER A 298 -17.34 8.77 -31.36
CA SER A 298 -17.44 7.61 -32.24
C SER A 298 -18.81 6.90 -32.10
N GLU A 299 -19.38 6.81 -30.91
CA GLU A 299 -20.75 6.32 -30.71
C GLU A 299 -21.80 7.26 -31.32
N ILE A 300 -21.61 8.58 -31.22
CA ILE A 300 -22.48 9.58 -31.87
C ILE A 300 -22.30 9.62 -33.40
N LYS A 301 -21.12 9.27 -33.93
CA LYS A 301 -20.90 9.17 -35.39
C LYS A 301 -21.47 7.90 -36.02
N LEU A 302 -21.67 6.83 -35.24
CA LEU A 302 -22.31 5.59 -35.71
C LEU A 302 -23.85 5.66 -35.76
N ASP A 303 -24.47 6.67 -35.12
CA ASP A 303 -25.93 6.79 -35.01
C ASP A 303 -26.52 7.91 -35.90
N ASN A 304 -25.75 8.47 -36.83
CA ASN A 304 -26.22 9.49 -37.80
C ASN A 304 -26.94 8.91 -39.03
N ASN A 305 -27.58 7.73 -38.89
CA ASN A 305 -28.63 7.28 -39.83
C ASN A 305 -30.01 7.41 -39.16
N GLY A 306 -30.48 8.62 -39.15
CA GLY A 306 -31.87 9.09 -38.99
C GLY A 306 -32.91 8.10 -38.43
N ARG A 307 -33.08 8.10 -37.11
CA ARG A 307 -34.38 7.91 -36.45
C ARG A 307 -34.32 8.42 -35.03
N GLU A 308 -34.95 9.55 -34.75
CA GLU A 308 -35.34 9.96 -33.41
C GLU A 308 -36.28 8.89 -32.81
N HIS A 309 -35.74 8.07 -31.91
CA HIS A 309 -36.56 7.27 -31.01
C HIS A 309 -36.54 7.93 -29.65
N LYS A 310 -37.57 8.72 -29.35
CA LYS A 310 -38.00 8.99 -27.99
C LYS A 310 -38.31 7.64 -27.34
N ASN A 311 -37.38 7.12 -26.59
CA ASN A 311 -37.66 5.98 -25.69
C ASN A 311 -37.82 6.47 -24.28
N GLY A 312 -38.93 6.03 -23.73
CA GLY A 312 -39.47 6.33 -22.45
C GLY A 312 -38.52 6.03 -21.28
N HIS A 313 -38.87 6.61 -20.16
CA HIS A 313 -38.38 6.33 -18.83
C HIS A 313 -38.27 4.82 -18.60
N THR A 314 -37.09 4.27 -18.84
CA THR A 314 -36.70 3.03 -18.21
C THR A 314 -36.10 3.46 -16.86
N GLU A 315 -36.76 3.15 -15.74
CA GLU A 315 -36.19 3.16 -14.42
C GLU A 315 -34.94 2.27 -14.46
N SER A 316 -33.80 2.89 -14.71
CA SER A 316 -32.50 2.28 -14.48
C SER A 316 -32.38 2.16 -12.96
N THR A 317 -32.62 0.98 -12.42
CA THR A 317 -32.13 0.58 -11.09
C THR A 317 -30.63 0.83 -11.08
N SER A 318 -30.20 2.02 -10.61
CA SER A 318 -28.79 2.38 -10.56
C SER A 318 -28.11 1.44 -9.57
N LYS A 319 -27.29 0.51 -10.08
CA LYS A 319 -26.44 -0.36 -9.24
C LYS A 319 -25.72 0.51 -8.21
N PRO A 320 -25.57 0.06 -6.96
CA PRO A 320 -24.75 0.76 -5.97
C PRO A 320 -23.35 1.03 -6.55
N LYS A 321 -22.84 2.25 -6.37
CA LYS A 321 -21.54 2.67 -6.93
C LYS A 321 -20.40 1.69 -6.62
N ILE A 322 -20.40 1.10 -5.43
CA ILE A 322 -19.40 0.13 -5.00
C ILE A 322 -19.42 -1.16 -5.87
N LEU A 323 -20.59 -1.59 -6.32
CA LEU A 323 -20.70 -2.75 -7.22
C LEU A 323 -20.15 -2.44 -8.61
N VAL A 324 -20.36 -1.21 -9.10
CA VAL A 324 -19.79 -0.74 -10.36
C VAL A 324 -18.26 -0.70 -10.27
N ASP A 325 -17.71 -0.22 -9.16
CA ASP A 325 -16.27 -0.16 -8.93
C ASP A 325 -15.63 -1.54 -8.88
N LEU A 326 -16.28 -2.49 -8.20
CA LEU A 326 -15.86 -3.89 -8.19
C LEU A 326 -15.95 -4.53 -9.58
N GLU A 327 -17.00 -4.21 -10.35
CA GLU A 327 -17.14 -4.68 -11.73
C GLU A 327 -15.98 -4.18 -12.62
N VAL A 328 -15.62 -2.89 -12.50
CA VAL A 328 -14.44 -2.32 -13.19
C VAL A 328 -13.15 -2.99 -12.72
N TYR A 329 -12.97 -3.22 -11.42
CA TYR A 329 -11.80 -3.91 -10.89
C TYR A 329 -11.66 -5.32 -11.46
N PHE A 330 -12.69 -6.17 -11.34
CA PHE A 330 -12.64 -7.56 -11.80
C PHE A 330 -12.71 -7.71 -13.32
N SER A 331 -13.06 -6.66 -14.08
CA SER A 331 -12.92 -6.66 -15.53
C SER A 331 -11.46 -6.67 -16.00
N GLN A 332 -10.53 -6.22 -15.15
CA GLN A 332 -9.09 -6.28 -15.40
C GLN A 332 -8.57 -7.67 -15.05
N SER A 333 -8.10 -8.43 -16.05
CA SER A 333 -7.62 -9.82 -15.85
C SER A 333 -6.53 -9.96 -14.79
N ILE A 334 -5.70 -8.91 -14.59
CA ILE A 334 -4.63 -8.89 -13.60
C ILE A 334 -5.13 -8.71 -12.16
N CYS A 335 -6.34 -8.20 -11.96
CA CYS A 335 -6.88 -7.93 -10.63
C CYS A 335 -7.14 -9.19 -9.80
N TRP A 336 -7.19 -10.36 -10.43
CA TRP A 336 -7.18 -11.63 -9.69
C TRP A 336 -5.88 -11.85 -8.91
N ALA A 337 -4.73 -11.37 -9.41
CA ALA A 337 -3.49 -11.33 -8.64
C ALA A 337 -3.60 -10.38 -7.45
N GLY A 338 -4.19 -9.19 -7.66
CA GLY A 338 -4.47 -8.24 -6.58
C GLY A 338 -5.43 -8.81 -5.52
N PHE A 339 -6.48 -9.53 -5.94
CA PHE A 339 -7.39 -10.22 -5.03
C PHE A 339 -6.67 -11.30 -4.20
N SER A 340 -5.77 -12.07 -4.83
CA SER A 340 -4.93 -13.04 -4.12
C SER A 340 -4.04 -12.36 -3.08
N LEU A 341 -3.46 -11.20 -3.40
CA LEU A 341 -2.70 -10.40 -2.45
C LEU A 341 -3.59 -9.92 -1.29
N SER A 342 -4.82 -9.49 -1.56
CA SER A 342 -5.75 -9.07 -0.50
C SER A 342 -6.08 -10.20 0.48
N LEU A 343 -6.21 -11.44 0.02
CA LEU A 343 -6.45 -12.61 0.89
C LEU A 343 -5.33 -12.84 1.90
N LEU A 344 -4.10 -12.43 1.60
CA LEU A 344 -2.98 -12.51 2.55
C LEU A 344 -3.15 -11.60 3.77
N TYR A 345 -4.02 -10.59 3.71
CA TYR A 345 -4.36 -9.75 4.88
C TYR A 345 -5.18 -10.50 5.95
N LEU A 346 -5.70 -11.69 5.63
CA LEU A 346 -6.23 -12.63 6.64
C LEU A 346 -5.10 -13.30 7.46
N ASN A 347 -3.86 -13.26 7.00
CA ASN A 347 -2.73 -13.91 7.67
C ASN A 347 -2.19 -13.06 8.85
N VAL A 348 -3.00 -12.85 9.86
CA VAL A 348 -2.62 -12.09 11.07
C VAL A 348 -2.10 -13.01 12.18
N ALA A 349 -2.69 -14.20 12.33
CA ALA A 349 -2.30 -15.11 13.40
C ALA A 349 -0.97 -15.84 13.15
N LEU A 350 -0.69 -16.21 11.90
CA LEU A 350 0.58 -16.84 11.50
C LEU A 350 1.63 -15.77 11.11
N SER A 351 1.70 -14.71 11.90
CA SER A 351 2.65 -13.61 11.77
C SER A 351 2.98 -13.08 13.16
N PHE A 352 4.17 -12.49 13.38
CA PHE A 352 4.54 -11.87 14.65
C PHE A 352 3.77 -10.55 14.89
N GLY A 353 2.44 -10.64 14.92
CA GLY A 353 1.52 -9.58 15.31
C GLY A 353 1.03 -9.76 16.75
N ASN A 354 0.04 -8.95 17.13
CA ASN A 354 -0.49 -8.95 18.49
C ASN A 354 -1.08 -10.31 18.89
N ILE A 355 -1.82 -10.98 18.00
CA ILE A 355 -2.48 -12.28 18.28
C ILE A 355 -1.43 -13.36 18.59
N MET A 356 -0.41 -13.48 17.75
CA MET A 356 0.70 -14.43 17.97
C MET A 356 1.46 -14.10 19.26
N THR A 357 1.72 -12.82 19.52
CA THR A 357 2.44 -12.38 20.74
C THR A 357 1.69 -12.80 21.99
N VAL A 358 0.38 -12.53 22.07
CA VAL A 358 -0.46 -12.92 23.21
C VAL A 358 -0.46 -14.45 23.41
N TYR A 359 -0.58 -15.19 22.32
CA TYR A 359 -0.54 -16.66 22.38
C TYR A 359 0.81 -17.20 22.89
N LEU A 360 1.93 -16.64 22.40
CA LEU A 360 3.27 -17.07 22.82
C LEU A 360 3.54 -16.74 24.30
N VAL A 361 3.09 -15.57 24.77
CA VAL A 361 3.18 -15.21 26.20
C VAL A 361 2.33 -16.17 27.04
N TRP A 362 1.12 -16.49 26.60
CA TRP A 362 0.26 -17.47 27.28
C TRP A 362 0.91 -18.86 27.33
N ARG A 363 1.69 -19.23 26.31
CA ARG A 363 2.49 -20.46 26.29
C ARG A 363 3.75 -20.39 27.17
N GLY A 364 3.98 -19.27 27.86
CA GLY A 364 5.11 -19.10 28.79
C GLY A 364 6.41 -18.63 28.15
N ILE A 365 6.35 -18.08 26.91
CA ILE A 365 7.55 -17.59 26.23
C ILE A 365 7.80 -16.13 26.63
N GLY A 366 9.05 -15.83 27.00
CA GLY A 366 9.46 -14.51 27.41
C GLY A 366 9.34 -13.46 26.30
N LEU A 367 8.93 -12.24 26.66
CA LEU A 367 8.78 -11.13 25.70
C LEU A 367 10.09 -10.82 24.96
N GLU A 368 11.25 -11.01 25.60
CA GLU A 368 12.56 -10.80 24.97
C GLU A 368 12.80 -11.73 23.79
N ALA A 369 12.47 -13.02 23.94
CA ALA A 369 12.57 -14.02 22.87
C ALA A 369 11.59 -13.70 21.72
N ILE A 370 10.36 -13.29 22.04
CA ILE A 370 9.36 -12.88 21.05
C ILE A 370 9.84 -11.65 20.28
N GLY A 371 10.40 -10.65 20.97
CA GLY A 371 10.98 -9.45 20.37
C GLY A 371 12.12 -9.78 19.40
N LEU A 372 13.03 -10.67 19.80
CA LEU A 372 14.14 -11.14 18.96
C LEU A 372 13.62 -11.79 17.66
N TRP A 373 12.70 -12.76 17.77
CA TRP A 373 12.15 -13.45 16.61
C TRP A 373 11.31 -12.55 15.70
N ARG A 374 10.64 -11.55 16.26
CA ARG A 374 9.98 -10.50 15.48
C ARG A 374 11.00 -9.70 14.65
N GLY A 375 12.15 -9.37 15.23
CA GLY A 375 13.26 -8.74 14.52
C GLY A 375 13.81 -9.63 13.40
N VAL A 376 14.05 -10.91 13.66
CA VAL A 376 14.48 -11.89 12.64
C VAL A 376 13.46 -12.02 11.52
N SER A 377 12.17 -12.11 11.84
CA SER A 377 11.09 -12.17 10.85
C SER A 377 11.09 -10.94 9.93
N SER A 378 11.31 -9.76 10.49
CA SER A 378 11.39 -8.52 9.72
C SER A 378 12.63 -8.50 8.82
N ALA A 379 13.78 -8.97 9.31
CA ALA A 379 15.00 -9.10 8.51
C ALA A 379 14.83 -10.11 7.36
N MET A 380 14.09 -11.21 7.57
CA MET A 380 13.72 -12.14 6.49
C MET A 380 12.81 -11.47 5.45
N GLY A 381 11.91 -10.59 5.86
CA GLY A 381 11.13 -9.77 4.93
C GLY A 381 12.01 -8.88 4.07
N LEU A 382 12.99 -8.21 4.67
CA LEU A 382 13.97 -7.40 3.94
C LEU A 382 14.82 -8.26 2.98
N ALA A 383 15.26 -9.46 3.41
CA ALA A 383 15.95 -10.41 2.54
C ALA A 383 15.10 -10.81 1.33
N GLY A 384 13.77 -10.91 1.50
CA GLY A 384 12.83 -11.18 0.40
C GLY A 384 12.95 -10.16 -0.74
N THR A 385 13.21 -8.89 -0.46
CA THR A 385 13.37 -7.87 -1.50
C THR A 385 14.60 -8.11 -2.38
N PHE A 386 15.68 -8.63 -1.81
CA PHE A 386 16.88 -9.03 -2.57
C PHE A 386 16.63 -10.31 -3.38
N VAL A 387 15.91 -11.29 -2.79
CA VAL A 387 15.49 -12.51 -3.49
C VAL A 387 14.62 -12.17 -4.69
N TYR A 388 13.70 -11.20 -4.55
CA TYR A 388 12.87 -10.72 -5.65
C TYR A 388 13.72 -10.23 -6.83
N HIS A 389 14.71 -9.38 -6.57
CA HIS A 389 15.59 -8.85 -7.62
C HIS A 389 16.30 -9.96 -8.41
N ILE A 390 16.82 -10.98 -7.70
CA ILE A 390 17.46 -12.14 -8.33
C ILE A 390 16.50 -12.97 -9.17
N LEU A 391 15.28 -13.18 -8.68
CA LEU A 391 14.27 -13.98 -9.37
C LEU A 391 13.69 -13.24 -10.58
N ALA A 392 13.42 -11.94 -10.44
CA ALA A 392 12.83 -11.11 -11.49
C ALA A 392 13.74 -10.98 -12.72
N GLN A 393 15.07 -11.02 -12.54
CA GLN A 393 16.04 -11.02 -13.64
C GLN A 393 16.04 -12.33 -14.46
N LYS A 394 15.61 -13.44 -13.87
CA LYS A 394 15.69 -14.77 -14.48
C LYS A 394 14.36 -15.32 -14.96
N LEU A 395 13.28 -14.84 -14.36
CA LEU A 395 11.93 -15.36 -14.53
C LEU A 395 10.96 -14.23 -14.83
N GLY A 396 9.86 -14.55 -15.51
CA GLY A 396 8.79 -13.59 -15.70
C GLY A 396 8.05 -13.27 -14.39
N LEU A 397 7.53 -12.04 -14.27
CA LEU A 397 6.86 -11.54 -13.05
C LEU A 397 5.74 -12.47 -12.54
N VAL A 398 4.99 -13.08 -13.46
CA VAL A 398 3.90 -14.01 -13.13
C VAL A 398 4.43 -15.28 -12.47
N ASP A 399 5.55 -15.81 -12.97
CA ASP A 399 6.18 -17.01 -12.43
C ASP A 399 6.86 -16.72 -11.07
N VAL A 400 7.48 -15.56 -10.91
CA VAL A 400 8.02 -15.09 -9.62
C VAL A 400 6.90 -15.03 -8.58
N GLY A 401 5.74 -14.44 -8.92
CA GLY A 401 4.58 -14.42 -8.05
C GLY A 401 4.08 -15.82 -7.66
N MET A 402 4.05 -16.77 -8.60
CA MET A 402 3.60 -18.14 -8.33
C MET A 402 4.56 -18.88 -7.39
N ILE A 403 5.86 -18.78 -7.63
CA ILE A 403 6.89 -19.39 -6.79
C ILE A 403 6.81 -18.82 -5.37
N SER A 404 6.67 -17.51 -5.23
CA SER A 404 6.69 -16.83 -3.94
C SER A 404 5.46 -17.15 -3.08
N VAL A 405 4.24 -17.12 -3.65
CA VAL A 405 3.02 -17.47 -2.89
C VAL A 405 3.01 -18.95 -2.52
N THR A 406 3.55 -19.83 -3.38
CA THR A 406 3.68 -21.25 -3.08
C THR A 406 4.70 -21.47 -1.96
N PHE A 407 5.83 -20.77 -1.97
CA PHE A 407 6.83 -20.84 -0.91
C PHE A 407 6.25 -20.35 0.43
N GLU A 408 5.51 -19.23 0.43
CA GLU A 408 4.81 -18.73 1.62
C GLU A 408 3.82 -19.77 2.16
N PHE A 409 3.00 -20.36 1.28
CA PHE A 409 2.06 -21.41 1.65
C PHE A 409 2.77 -22.60 2.31
N LEU A 410 3.86 -23.11 1.74
CA LEU A 410 4.61 -24.24 2.30
C LEU A 410 5.22 -23.92 3.67
N CYS A 411 5.80 -22.73 3.84
CA CYS A 411 6.34 -22.30 5.13
C CYS A 411 5.22 -22.20 6.19
N LEU A 412 4.07 -21.65 5.83
CA LEU A 412 2.95 -21.51 6.75
C LEU A 412 2.21 -22.84 6.99
N ALA A 413 2.27 -23.79 6.07
CA ALA A 413 1.81 -25.16 6.31
C ALA A 413 2.63 -25.84 7.41
N ILE A 414 3.96 -25.65 7.42
CA ILE A 414 4.84 -26.13 8.52
C ILE A 414 4.47 -25.44 9.83
N CYS A 415 4.28 -24.10 9.80
CA CYS A 415 3.87 -23.32 10.96
C CYS A 415 2.51 -23.78 11.51
N PHE A 416 1.51 -23.96 10.65
CA PHE A 416 0.18 -24.45 11.04
C PHE A 416 0.24 -25.88 11.56
N GLY A 417 1.02 -26.75 10.92
CA GLY A 417 1.27 -28.12 11.35
C GLY A 417 1.89 -28.23 12.75
N SER A 418 2.70 -27.25 13.17
CA SER A 418 3.29 -27.21 14.51
C SER A 418 2.23 -27.23 15.62
N LEU A 419 1.04 -26.65 15.37
CA LEU A 419 -0.06 -26.59 16.36
C LEU A 419 -0.62 -27.95 16.76
N PHE A 420 -0.26 -29.01 16.04
CA PHE A 420 -0.66 -30.39 16.30
C PHE A 420 0.48 -31.23 16.86
N VAL A 421 1.66 -30.64 17.09
CA VAL A 421 2.82 -31.30 17.67
C VAL A 421 2.79 -31.17 19.20
N ASN A 422 2.98 -32.28 19.90
CA ASN A 422 2.96 -32.33 21.37
C ASN A 422 4.31 -31.96 22.02
N ASP A 423 5.41 -32.14 21.29
CA ASP A 423 6.74 -31.76 21.76
C ASP A 423 6.91 -30.25 21.68
N ASN A 424 7.20 -29.62 22.82
CA ASN A 424 7.29 -28.16 22.92
C ASN A 424 8.46 -27.57 22.09
N ASP A 425 9.60 -28.25 22.04
CA ASP A 425 10.78 -27.76 21.33
C ASP A 425 10.56 -27.85 19.82
N VAL A 426 10.02 -28.97 19.34
CA VAL A 426 9.67 -29.19 17.94
C VAL A 426 8.57 -28.21 17.51
N PHE A 427 7.52 -28.04 18.34
CA PHE A 427 6.47 -27.04 18.12
C PHE A 427 7.08 -25.66 17.88
N PHE A 428 7.96 -25.24 18.77
CA PHE A 428 8.52 -23.90 18.76
C PHE A 428 9.40 -23.66 17.54
N ILE A 429 10.28 -24.60 17.21
CA ILE A 429 11.17 -24.53 16.04
C ILE A 429 10.34 -24.45 14.75
N MET A 430 9.35 -25.32 14.58
CA MET A 430 8.48 -25.35 13.40
C MET A 430 7.68 -24.05 13.24
N LEU A 431 7.11 -23.54 14.34
CA LEU A 431 6.31 -22.33 14.34
C LEU A 431 7.16 -21.13 13.94
N ILE A 432 8.30 -20.92 14.61
CA ILE A 432 9.18 -19.76 14.36
C ILE A 432 9.79 -19.84 12.96
N ALA A 433 10.35 -20.98 12.58
CA ALA A 433 10.93 -21.15 11.26
C ALA A 433 9.88 -20.90 10.17
N GLY A 434 8.69 -21.50 10.29
CA GLY A 434 7.60 -21.30 9.34
C GLY A 434 7.23 -19.85 9.18
N VAL A 435 7.03 -19.11 10.28
CA VAL A 435 6.69 -17.66 10.23
C VAL A 435 7.83 -16.84 9.65
N CYS A 436 9.08 -17.03 10.10
CA CYS A 436 10.21 -16.23 9.64
C CYS A 436 10.45 -16.38 8.14
N PHE A 437 10.55 -17.64 7.66
CA PHE A 437 10.80 -17.88 6.23
C PHE A 437 9.62 -17.49 5.33
N SER A 438 8.37 -17.58 5.81
CA SER A 438 7.20 -17.15 5.04
C SER A 438 7.29 -15.68 4.62
N ARG A 439 7.98 -14.83 5.41
CA ARG A 439 8.13 -13.40 5.10
C ARG A 439 8.86 -13.15 3.78
N ILE A 440 9.80 -14.03 3.40
CA ILE A 440 10.47 -13.94 2.10
C ILE A 440 9.43 -14.10 0.98
N GLY A 441 8.59 -15.15 1.04
CA GLY A 441 7.55 -15.40 0.06
C GLY A 441 6.55 -14.25 -0.03
N LEU A 442 6.06 -13.77 1.11
CA LEU A 442 5.11 -12.67 1.21
C LEU A 442 5.60 -11.41 0.48
N TRP A 443 6.83 -10.95 0.77
CA TRP A 443 7.32 -9.69 0.21
C TRP A 443 7.73 -9.82 -1.26
N VAL A 444 8.24 -10.98 -1.69
CA VAL A 444 8.46 -11.26 -3.11
C VAL A 444 7.13 -11.26 -3.88
N PHE A 445 6.09 -11.86 -3.31
CA PHE A 445 4.75 -11.88 -3.91
C PHE A 445 4.13 -10.49 -4.01
N ASP A 446 4.21 -9.70 -2.93
CA ASP A 446 3.67 -8.34 -2.87
C ASP A 446 4.29 -7.43 -3.94
N ILE A 447 5.63 -7.44 -4.08
CA ILE A 447 6.34 -6.65 -5.11
C ILE A 447 5.93 -7.13 -6.51
N SER A 448 5.86 -8.46 -6.73
CA SER A 448 5.48 -9.02 -8.03
C SER A 448 4.08 -8.60 -8.45
N VAL A 449 3.09 -8.71 -7.55
CA VAL A 449 1.70 -8.33 -7.84
C VAL A 449 1.58 -6.83 -8.03
N THR A 450 2.26 -6.03 -7.21
CA THR A 450 2.28 -4.57 -7.34
C THR A 450 2.77 -4.16 -8.72
N GLN A 451 3.90 -4.70 -9.17
CA GLN A 451 4.46 -4.39 -10.49
C GLN A 451 3.57 -4.91 -11.63
N LEU A 452 2.97 -6.09 -11.50
CA LEU A 452 2.00 -6.60 -12.47
C LEU A 452 0.81 -5.65 -12.63
N MET A 453 0.28 -5.13 -11.53
CA MET A 453 -0.82 -4.16 -11.59
C MET A 453 -0.39 -2.83 -12.21
N GLN A 454 0.81 -2.32 -11.88
CA GLN A 454 1.35 -1.09 -12.46
C GLN A 454 1.50 -1.16 -13.99
N LEU A 455 1.95 -2.30 -14.51
CA LEU A 455 2.18 -2.51 -15.94
C LEU A 455 0.90 -2.71 -16.76
N HIS A 456 -0.14 -3.32 -16.17
CA HIS A 456 -1.29 -3.79 -16.94
C HIS A 456 -2.57 -2.97 -16.72
N ILE A 457 -2.62 -2.09 -15.70
CA ILE A 457 -3.82 -1.27 -15.47
C ILE A 457 -3.75 0.01 -16.28
N PRO A 458 -4.78 0.28 -17.13
CA PRO A 458 -4.82 1.49 -17.94
C PRO A 458 -4.80 2.76 -17.10
N PRO A 459 -4.13 3.85 -17.58
CA PRO A 459 -4.01 5.11 -16.84
C PRO A 459 -5.33 5.70 -16.32
N PRO A 460 -6.46 5.68 -17.08
CA PRO A 460 -7.70 6.33 -16.64
C PRO A 460 -8.37 5.71 -15.42
N VAL A 461 -8.01 4.46 -15.06
CA VAL A 461 -8.65 3.70 -13.96
C VAL A 461 -7.66 3.23 -12.89
N ARG A 462 -6.40 3.68 -12.95
CA ARG A 462 -5.35 3.27 -12.00
C ARG A 462 -5.69 3.62 -10.56
N GLY A 463 -6.14 4.83 -10.33
CA GLY A 463 -6.54 5.28 -9.01
C GLY A 463 -7.75 4.51 -8.48
N LEU A 464 -8.79 4.34 -9.32
CA LEU A 464 -9.96 3.54 -8.96
C LEU A 464 -9.58 2.11 -8.58
N VAL A 465 -8.81 1.43 -9.44
CA VAL A 465 -8.38 0.04 -9.20
C VAL A 465 -7.47 -0.06 -7.96
N GLY A 466 -6.56 0.90 -7.77
CA GLY A 466 -5.73 1.00 -6.57
C GLY A 466 -6.56 1.21 -5.30
N GLY A 467 -7.55 2.10 -5.35
CA GLY A 467 -8.46 2.37 -4.25
C GLY A 467 -9.34 1.16 -3.89
N VAL A 468 -9.84 0.41 -4.88
CA VAL A 468 -10.56 -0.86 -4.66
C VAL A 468 -9.63 -1.90 -4.04
N GLN A 469 -8.37 -1.99 -4.50
CA GLN A 469 -7.36 -2.87 -3.91
C GLN A 469 -7.15 -2.56 -2.42
N SER A 470 -6.95 -1.28 -2.07
CA SER A 470 -6.82 -0.84 -0.68
C SER A 470 -8.07 -1.14 0.15
N SER A 471 -9.28 -0.97 -0.43
CA SER A 471 -10.54 -1.32 0.22
C SER A 471 -10.63 -2.82 0.52
N MET A 472 -10.20 -3.70 -0.39
CA MET A 472 -10.20 -5.14 -0.18
C MET A 472 -9.17 -5.58 0.87
N ASN A 473 -7.97 -5.00 0.84
CA ASN A 473 -6.96 -5.24 1.87
C ASN A 473 -7.51 -4.87 3.26
N ALA A 474 -8.11 -3.68 3.37
CA ALA A 474 -8.73 -3.21 4.59
C ALA A 474 -9.93 -4.10 5.02
N PHE A 475 -10.76 -4.56 4.09
CA PHE A 475 -11.87 -5.47 4.37
C PHE A 475 -11.42 -6.75 5.07
N PHE A 476 -10.39 -7.43 4.53
CA PHE A 476 -9.86 -8.64 5.16
C PHE A 476 -9.20 -8.35 6.51
N THR A 477 -8.56 -7.18 6.66
CA THR A 477 -8.03 -6.73 7.96
C THR A 477 -9.14 -6.51 8.98
N VAL A 478 -10.23 -5.84 8.59
CA VAL A 478 -11.43 -5.61 9.44
C VAL A 478 -12.04 -6.93 9.90
N MET A 479 -12.14 -7.93 9.03
CA MET A 479 -12.64 -9.26 9.39
C MET A 479 -11.87 -9.86 10.57
N ILE A 480 -10.56 -9.70 10.61
CA ILE A 480 -9.72 -10.19 11.71
C ILE A 480 -9.95 -9.38 13.00
N TYR A 481 -10.07 -8.05 12.91
CA TYR A 481 -10.41 -7.24 14.10
C TYR A 481 -11.77 -7.63 14.67
N VAL A 482 -12.77 -7.82 13.81
CA VAL A 482 -14.10 -8.28 14.22
C VAL A 482 -14.03 -9.68 14.85
N ALA A 483 -13.32 -10.63 14.24
CA ALA A 483 -13.12 -11.96 14.84
C ALA A 483 -12.43 -11.87 16.22
N GLY A 484 -11.47 -10.96 16.38
CA GLY A 484 -10.76 -10.72 17.65
C GLY A 484 -11.67 -10.22 18.78
N LEU A 485 -12.76 -9.50 18.47
CA LEU A 485 -13.74 -9.08 19.48
C LEU A 485 -14.54 -10.27 20.06
N PHE A 486 -14.76 -11.31 19.26
CA PHE A 486 -15.54 -12.49 19.67
C PHE A 486 -14.68 -13.63 20.21
N LEU A 487 -13.43 -13.72 19.80
CA LEU A 487 -12.51 -14.82 20.08
C LEU A 487 -11.28 -14.31 20.87
N SER A 488 -11.51 -13.57 21.95
CA SER A 488 -10.44 -12.90 22.72
C SER A 488 -9.54 -13.83 23.53
N ASP A 489 -9.95 -15.10 23.76
CA ASP A 489 -9.20 -16.07 24.54
C ASP A 489 -8.00 -16.65 23.75
N PRO A 490 -6.79 -16.71 24.38
CA PRO A 490 -5.62 -17.32 23.75
C PRO A 490 -5.81 -18.79 23.34
N GLU A 491 -6.72 -19.53 24.00
CA GLU A 491 -7.08 -20.90 23.64
C GLU A 491 -7.68 -21.00 22.22
N ASN A 492 -8.33 -19.94 21.77
CA ASN A 492 -8.91 -19.85 20.43
C ASN A 492 -7.88 -19.58 19.33
N PHE A 493 -6.58 -19.49 19.66
CA PHE A 493 -5.51 -19.23 18.68
C PHE A 493 -5.55 -20.18 17.47
N LYS A 494 -5.90 -21.46 17.69
CA LYS A 494 -6.03 -22.45 16.60
C LYS A 494 -7.07 -22.02 15.56
N ILE A 495 -8.15 -21.35 15.97
CA ILE A 495 -9.19 -20.85 15.05
C ILE A 495 -8.61 -19.72 14.19
N PHE A 496 -7.93 -18.75 14.81
CA PHE A 496 -7.27 -17.67 14.06
C PHE A 496 -6.19 -18.20 13.10
N ALA A 497 -5.39 -19.17 13.57
CA ALA A 497 -4.39 -19.80 12.73
C ALA A 497 -5.02 -20.54 11.54
N SER A 498 -6.18 -21.19 11.74
CA SER A 498 -6.94 -21.83 10.66
C SER A 498 -7.48 -20.83 9.65
N ILE A 499 -8.01 -19.69 10.10
CA ILE A 499 -8.47 -18.60 9.21
C ILE A 499 -7.30 -18.03 8.40
N SER A 500 -6.16 -17.76 9.07
CA SER A 500 -4.94 -17.28 8.42
C SER A 500 -4.42 -18.26 7.38
N PHE A 501 -4.35 -19.54 7.71
CA PHE A 501 -3.88 -20.58 6.79
C PHE A 501 -4.83 -20.77 5.61
N ALA A 502 -6.15 -20.73 5.85
CA ALA A 502 -7.16 -20.76 4.80
C ALA A 502 -7.04 -19.55 3.85
N GLY A 503 -6.76 -18.36 4.38
CA GLY A 503 -6.50 -17.14 3.59
C GLY A 503 -5.32 -17.32 2.63
N VAL A 504 -4.17 -17.80 3.14
CA VAL A 504 -2.97 -18.03 2.33
C VAL A 504 -3.19 -19.15 1.30
N THR A 505 -3.85 -20.24 1.70
CA THR A 505 -4.21 -21.33 0.78
C THR A 505 -5.09 -20.82 -0.35
N SER A 506 -6.10 -20.03 -0.02
CA SER A 506 -6.99 -19.41 -1.02
C SER A 506 -6.22 -18.47 -1.95
N ALA A 507 -5.30 -17.65 -1.41
CA ALA A 507 -4.45 -16.79 -2.21
C ALA A 507 -3.62 -17.57 -3.23
N ALA A 508 -2.98 -18.65 -2.80
CA ALA A 508 -2.19 -19.51 -3.69
C ALA A 508 -3.06 -20.16 -4.79
N ILE A 509 -4.26 -20.62 -4.44
CA ILE A 509 -5.21 -21.22 -5.39
C ILE A 509 -5.69 -20.19 -6.41
N PHE A 510 -6.15 -19.01 -5.98
CA PHE A 510 -6.65 -17.97 -6.89
C PHE A 510 -5.56 -17.45 -7.82
N TYR A 511 -4.34 -17.27 -7.30
CA TYR A 511 -3.22 -16.88 -8.16
C TYR A 511 -2.86 -17.98 -9.15
N GLY A 512 -2.86 -19.24 -8.72
CA GLY A 512 -2.64 -20.40 -9.61
C GLY A 512 -3.68 -20.51 -10.72
N ILE A 513 -4.96 -20.29 -10.41
CA ILE A 513 -6.04 -20.26 -11.41
C ILE A 513 -5.80 -19.14 -12.43
N MET A 514 -5.43 -17.94 -11.98
CA MET A 514 -5.12 -16.81 -12.86
C MET A 514 -3.95 -17.15 -13.80
N VAL A 515 -2.86 -17.71 -13.26
CA VAL A 515 -1.68 -18.12 -14.07
C VAL A 515 -2.06 -19.16 -15.12
N PHE A 516 -2.84 -20.17 -14.73
CA PHE A 516 -3.27 -21.21 -15.64
C PHE A 516 -4.20 -20.69 -16.75
N ALA A 517 -5.14 -19.81 -16.39
CA ALA A 517 -6.03 -19.17 -17.37
C ALA A 517 -5.23 -18.31 -18.37
N ARG A 518 -4.24 -17.53 -17.89
CA ARG A 518 -3.38 -16.71 -18.75
C ARG A 518 -2.52 -17.54 -19.69
N ARG A 519 -1.93 -18.65 -19.22
CA ARG A 519 -1.13 -19.52 -20.09
C ARG A 519 -1.95 -20.09 -21.25
N ARG A 520 -3.24 -20.35 -21.05
CA ARG A 520 -4.14 -20.77 -22.14
C ARG A 520 -4.43 -19.66 -23.15
N ILE A 521 -4.46 -18.39 -22.71
CA ILE A 521 -4.79 -17.24 -23.58
C ILE A 521 -3.55 -16.77 -24.36
N PHE A 522 -2.35 -16.83 -23.76
CA PHE A 522 -1.12 -16.27 -24.34
C PHE A 522 -0.13 -17.29 -24.94
N MET A 523 -0.40 -18.59 -24.83
CA MET A 523 0.24 -19.62 -25.64
C MET A 523 -0.82 -20.20 -26.56
N PRO A 524 -1.02 -19.67 -27.78
CA PRO A 524 -1.78 -20.37 -28.78
C PRO A 524 -1.09 -21.73 -28.97
N THR A 525 -1.84 -22.80 -28.75
CA THR A 525 -1.38 -24.15 -29.05
C THR A 525 -0.95 -24.15 -30.52
N LYS A 526 0.15 -24.85 -30.86
CA LYS A 526 0.65 -25.00 -32.24
C LYS A 526 -0.41 -25.45 -33.25
N ASP A 527 -1.59 -25.84 -32.77
CA ASP A 527 -2.73 -26.30 -33.58
C ASP A 527 -3.60 -25.15 -34.12
N ASP A 528 -3.56 -23.93 -33.52
CA ASP A 528 -4.35 -22.79 -34.00
C ASP A 528 -3.74 -22.10 -35.23
N ASN A 529 -2.45 -22.32 -35.51
CA ASN A 529 -1.79 -21.80 -36.71
C ASN A 529 -2.14 -22.59 -37.98
N ASN A 530 -2.76 -23.75 -37.86
CA ASN A 530 -3.22 -24.53 -39.02
C ASN A 530 -4.68 -24.23 -39.43
N ALA A 531 -5.43 -23.50 -38.60
CA ALA A 531 -6.83 -23.15 -38.89
C ALA A 531 -6.99 -21.81 -39.64
N SER A 532 -5.93 -21.01 -39.77
CA SER A 532 -5.94 -19.72 -40.48
C SER A 532 -5.32 -19.79 -41.88
N SER A 533 -5.01 -21.00 -42.36
CA SER A 533 -4.46 -21.26 -43.72
C SER A 533 -5.33 -22.17 -44.59
N VAL A 534 -6.66 -22.18 -44.37
CA VAL A 534 -7.63 -22.79 -45.29
C VAL A 534 -8.62 -21.73 -45.75
#